data_350f6a03007b37391a50bbb248b23e9a
#
_entry.id   350f6a03007b37391a50bbb248b23e9a
#
_cell.length_a   1.000
_cell.length_b   1.000
_cell.length_c   1.000
_cell.angle_alpha   90.00
_cell.angle_beta   90.00
_cell.angle_gamma   90.00
#
_symmetry.space_group_name_H-M   'P 1'
#
loop_
_entity.id
_entity.type
_entity.pdbx_description
1 polymer ?
#
loop_
_entity_poly.entity_id
_entity_poly.type
_entity_poly.pdbx_seq_one_letter_code
_entity_poly.pdbx_strand_id
1 'polypeptide(L)'
;MVALAVALGVGRFAFTPLLPLMLQSGSIDIRHGGWLASFNYAGYFIGAITCAALRVDHARMVRVALAITAALTVVMGVTDAFWIWALVRFVGGAISAWAFVFASQWGLRRLAELGAHRWSGVIYTGPGVGIVGTGLLVSAAGGLGAKLGWIGFGLISAALAALVWHVFEAAPRRVAPASPAVAAEHSEAVAVGHDRPGSHTRPSGRTAPPARSSASTHHARPDRTIHRADAIWLVVLYGVPGFGYIITATFLPVIARAALPGSPWPDLFWPMFGVALMAGALLAARLPLHWDNRMLLAGAYVLQAAGIASGIVWPTAAGFSIGSMLIGLPFTAITLFAMREARRLHGEHAAGLMGYATAAYGIGQIAGPLVAAPVAAHTGSFSPALWLAAFALMLGAAGLLIVTRVSKRRSHR
;
A
#
# COMPACT_ATOMS: atom_id res chain seq x y z
N MET A 1 5.78 8.07 -9.88
CA MET A 1 6.24 6.74 -10.29
C MET A 1 7.68 6.45 -9.84
N VAL A 2 8.72 7.18 -10.30
CA VAL A 2 10.15 6.92 -9.98
C VAL A 2 10.42 6.85 -8.48
N ALA A 3 9.91 7.78 -7.67
CA ALA A 3 10.07 7.75 -6.22
C ALA A 3 9.55 6.45 -5.59
N LEU A 4 8.43 5.91 -6.07
CA LEU A 4 7.91 4.62 -5.60
C LEU A 4 8.68 3.41 -6.16
N ALA A 5 9.26 3.53 -7.34
CA ALA A 5 10.17 2.50 -7.88
C ALA A 5 11.44 2.37 -7.02
N VAL A 6 12.01 3.49 -6.58
CA VAL A 6 13.17 3.50 -5.67
C VAL A 6 12.76 3.00 -4.27
N ALA A 7 11.79 3.64 -3.64
CA ALA A 7 11.49 3.38 -2.23
C ALA A 7 10.89 1.98 -1.97
N LEU A 8 10.00 1.51 -2.86
CA LEU A 8 9.39 0.19 -2.71
C LEU A 8 10.09 -0.84 -3.61
N GLY A 9 10.31 -0.52 -4.89
CA GLY A 9 10.93 -1.47 -5.83
C GLY A 9 12.33 -1.86 -5.38
N VAL A 10 13.20 -0.90 -5.07
CA VAL A 10 14.55 -1.19 -4.57
C VAL A 10 14.52 -1.36 -3.04
N GLY A 11 14.11 -0.36 -2.28
CA GLY A 11 14.23 -0.36 -0.83
C GLY A 11 13.55 -1.54 -0.13
N ARG A 12 12.43 -2.01 -0.68
CA ARG A 12 11.68 -3.14 -0.11
C ARG A 12 11.93 -4.45 -0.85
N PHE A 13 11.85 -4.45 -2.18
CA PHE A 13 11.74 -5.66 -2.99
C PHE A 13 13.04 -6.11 -3.66
N ALA A 14 14.14 -5.32 -3.65
CA ALA A 14 15.45 -5.78 -4.15
C ALA A 14 16.02 -6.98 -3.36
N PHE A 15 15.57 -7.17 -2.12
CA PHE A 15 15.94 -8.32 -1.30
C PHE A 15 15.53 -9.65 -1.96
N THR A 16 14.36 -9.71 -2.57
CA THR A 16 13.82 -10.94 -3.17
C THR A 16 14.75 -11.54 -4.22
N PRO A 17 15.19 -10.81 -5.27
CA PRO A 17 16.11 -11.37 -6.26
C PRO A 17 17.54 -11.53 -5.75
N LEU A 18 17.98 -10.80 -4.70
CA LEU A 18 19.30 -10.93 -4.11
C LEU A 18 19.40 -12.04 -3.06
N LEU A 19 18.27 -12.46 -2.47
CA LEU A 19 18.26 -13.50 -1.44
C LEU A 19 18.93 -14.82 -1.87
N PRO A 20 18.67 -15.37 -3.07
CA PRO A 20 19.38 -16.57 -3.53
C PRO A 20 20.90 -16.41 -3.57
N LEU A 21 21.39 -15.23 -3.95
CA LEU A 21 22.83 -14.94 -4.00
C LEU A 21 23.44 -14.85 -2.59
N MET A 22 22.71 -14.30 -1.61
CA MET A 22 23.11 -14.26 -0.21
C MET A 22 23.15 -15.66 0.41
N LEU A 23 22.20 -16.53 0.04
CA LEU A 23 22.19 -17.94 0.48
C LEU A 23 23.34 -18.73 -0.14
N GLN A 24 23.59 -18.56 -1.45
CA GLN A 24 24.67 -19.24 -2.17
C GLN A 24 26.06 -18.86 -1.68
N SER A 25 26.26 -17.58 -1.28
CA SER A 25 27.52 -17.12 -0.70
C SER A 25 27.74 -17.59 0.76
N GLY A 26 26.74 -18.23 1.37
CA GLY A 26 26.79 -18.63 2.79
C GLY A 26 26.72 -17.45 3.77
N SER A 27 26.43 -16.24 3.29
CA SER A 27 26.32 -15.04 4.15
C SER A 27 25.19 -15.16 5.16
N ILE A 28 24.12 -15.85 4.80
CA ILE A 28 22.96 -16.14 5.66
C ILE A 28 22.39 -17.51 5.32
N ASP A 29 21.62 -18.08 6.25
CA ASP A 29 20.74 -19.22 6.00
C ASP A 29 19.31 -18.76 5.70
N ILE A 30 18.44 -19.73 5.38
CA ILE A 30 17.06 -19.44 5.00
C ILE A 30 16.24 -18.84 6.17
N ARG A 31 16.56 -19.19 7.43
CA ARG A 31 15.89 -18.66 8.62
C ARG A 31 16.25 -17.19 8.80
N HIS A 32 17.53 -16.85 8.70
CA HIS A 32 17.97 -15.45 8.71
C HIS A 32 17.36 -14.65 7.56
N GLY A 33 17.25 -15.24 6.36
CA GLY A 33 16.53 -14.63 5.22
C GLY A 33 15.09 -14.29 5.56
N GLY A 34 14.38 -15.21 6.23
CA GLY A 34 13.01 -14.98 6.72
C GLY A 34 12.93 -13.85 7.75
N TRP A 35 13.85 -13.80 8.71
CA TRP A 35 13.94 -12.70 9.68
C TRP A 35 14.18 -11.36 9.03
N LEU A 36 15.13 -11.26 8.09
CA LEU A 36 15.42 -10.01 7.38
C LEU A 36 14.22 -9.49 6.57
N ALA A 37 13.46 -10.40 5.95
CA ALA A 37 12.21 -10.02 5.30
C ALA A 37 11.19 -9.49 6.30
N SER A 38 10.98 -10.19 7.41
CA SER A 38 10.01 -9.82 8.44
C SER A 38 10.37 -8.51 9.15
N PHE A 39 11.66 -8.24 9.39
CA PHE A 39 12.10 -6.93 9.91
C PHE A 39 11.71 -5.79 8.95
N ASN A 40 11.85 -5.98 7.64
CA ASN A 40 11.41 -4.96 6.68
C ASN A 40 9.89 -4.74 6.73
N TYR A 41 9.11 -5.82 6.83
CA TYR A 41 7.65 -5.70 6.93
C TYR A 41 7.20 -5.10 8.27
N ALA A 42 7.88 -5.42 9.36
CA ALA A 42 7.66 -4.79 10.66
C ALA A 42 7.97 -3.29 10.63
N GLY A 43 9.10 -2.91 10.02
CA GLY A 43 9.44 -1.53 9.79
C GLY A 43 8.37 -0.81 8.96
N TYR A 44 7.92 -1.42 7.86
CA TYR A 44 6.86 -0.85 7.03
C TYR A 44 5.55 -0.68 7.80
N PHE A 45 5.19 -1.64 8.62
CA PHE A 45 4.02 -1.56 9.50
C PHE A 45 4.12 -0.38 10.47
N ILE A 46 5.24 -0.25 11.18
CA ILE A 46 5.49 0.88 12.10
C ILE A 46 5.51 2.21 11.34
N GLY A 47 6.18 2.25 10.18
CA GLY A 47 6.20 3.43 9.31
C GLY A 47 4.81 3.86 8.87
N ALA A 48 3.95 2.93 8.50
CA ALA A 48 2.57 3.20 8.09
C ALA A 48 1.73 3.79 9.24
N ILE A 49 1.86 3.25 10.45
CA ILE A 49 1.16 3.75 11.65
C ILE A 49 1.65 5.16 12.02
N THR A 50 2.95 5.37 12.03
CA THR A 50 3.55 6.65 12.43
C THR A 50 3.34 7.75 11.40
N CYS A 51 3.03 7.40 10.15
CA CYS A 51 2.83 8.36 9.07
C CYS A 51 1.78 9.43 9.40
N ALA A 52 0.70 9.06 10.10
CA ALA A 52 -0.37 9.99 10.48
C ALA A 52 0.08 11.06 11.51
N ALA A 53 1.10 10.73 12.32
CA ALA A 53 1.66 11.65 13.31
C ALA A 53 2.69 12.64 12.73
N LEU A 54 3.21 12.36 11.54
CA LEU A 54 4.25 13.17 10.88
C LEU A 54 3.63 14.39 10.19
N ARG A 55 3.83 15.57 10.75
CA ARG A 55 3.42 16.85 10.17
C ARG A 55 4.59 17.51 9.43
N VAL A 56 4.96 16.95 8.29
CA VAL A 56 6.10 17.39 7.49
C VAL A 56 5.68 17.74 6.07
N ASP A 57 6.47 18.58 5.41
CA ASP A 57 6.29 18.86 3.99
C ASP A 57 6.47 17.57 3.16
N HIS A 58 5.50 17.28 2.29
CA HIS A 58 5.45 16.04 1.52
C HIS A 58 6.65 15.90 0.58
N ALA A 59 7.03 16.99 -0.09
CA ALA A 59 8.13 16.99 -1.03
C ALA A 59 9.47 16.77 -0.32
N ARG A 60 9.67 17.42 0.83
CA ARG A 60 10.88 17.24 1.67
C ARG A 60 10.97 15.82 2.18
N MET A 61 9.85 15.26 2.68
CA MET A 61 9.84 13.87 3.18
C MET A 61 10.21 12.88 2.09
N VAL A 62 9.69 13.06 0.86
CA VAL A 62 10.04 12.17 -0.27
C VAL A 62 11.54 12.24 -0.57
N ARG A 63 12.13 13.43 -0.65
CA ARG A 63 13.58 13.58 -0.89
C ARG A 63 14.42 12.90 0.18
N VAL A 64 14.12 13.14 1.45
CA VAL A 64 14.81 12.51 2.58
C VAL A 64 14.66 10.98 2.53
N ALA A 65 13.45 10.50 2.26
CA ALA A 65 13.21 9.06 2.17
C ALA A 65 13.98 8.41 1.01
N LEU A 66 14.09 9.05 -0.14
CA LEU A 66 14.88 8.55 -1.28
C LEU A 66 16.38 8.50 -0.95
N ALA A 67 16.91 9.56 -0.34
CA ALA A 67 18.32 9.61 0.07
C ALA A 67 18.65 8.51 1.10
N ILE A 68 17.80 8.35 2.12
CA ILE A 68 17.98 7.32 3.14
C ILE A 68 17.84 5.92 2.50
N THR A 69 16.88 5.70 1.60
CA THR A 69 16.72 4.41 0.91
C THR A 69 18.00 4.05 0.15
N ALA A 70 18.58 5.00 -0.61
CA ALA A 70 19.83 4.76 -1.33
C ALA A 70 20.98 4.41 -0.38
N ALA A 71 21.16 5.18 0.69
CA ALA A 71 22.20 4.95 1.69
C ALA A 71 22.05 3.58 2.38
N LEU A 72 20.85 3.25 2.86
CA LEU A 72 20.57 1.96 3.51
C LEU A 72 20.81 0.78 2.56
N THR A 73 20.50 0.95 1.27
CA THR A 73 20.73 -0.09 0.26
C THR A 73 22.23 -0.32 0.05
N VAL A 74 23.05 0.72 0.04
CA VAL A 74 24.54 0.59 0.00
C VAL A 74 25.04 -0.11 1.25
N VAL A 75 24.55 0.25 2.44
CA VAL A 75 24.95 -0.37 3.72
C VAL A 75 24.74 -1.88 3.70
N MET A 76 23.67 -2.39 3.07
CA MET A 76 23.46 -3.84 2.90
C MET A 76 24.62 -4.54 2.19
N GLY A 77 25.34 -3.85 1.30
CA GLY A 77 26.45 -4.42 0.53
C GLY A 77 27.83 -4.26 1.18
N VAL A 78 28.00 -3.31 2.14
CA VAL A 78 29.31 -3.02 2.76
C VAL A 78 29.50 -3.70 4.11
N THR A 79 28.48 -4.32 4.70
CA THR A 79 28.56 -5.04 5.97
C THR A 79 28.15 -6.49 5.79
N ASP A 80 28.62 -7.36 6.69
CA ASP A 80 28.23 -8.77 6.79
C ASP A 80 27.54 -9.08 8.13
N ALA A 81 27.32 -8.06 8.97
CA ALA A 81 26.74 -8.24 10.29
C ALA A 81 25.22 -8.36 10.21
N PHE A 82 24.67 -9.51 10.61
CA PHE A 82 23.24 -9.80 10.57
C PHE A 82 22.38 -8.72 11.27
N TRP A 83 22.79 -8.26 12.45
CA TRP A 83 22.02 -7.28 13.20
C TRP A 83 22.01 -5.89 12.56
N ILE A 84 23.08 -5.53 11.84
CA ILE A 84 23.10 -4.30 11.03
C ILE A 84 22.12 -4.47 9.86
N TRP A 85 22.14 -5.60 9.16
CA TRP A 85 21.17 -5.90 8.11
C TRP A 85 19.72 -5.86 8.63
N ALA A 86 19.45 -6.45 9.82
CA ALA A 86 18.13 -6.43 10.44
C ALA A 86 17.65 -5.00 10.72
N LEU A 87 18.53 -4.15 11.29
CA LEU A 87 18.23 -2.74 11.56
C LEU A 87 18.00 -1.98 10.25
N VAL A 88 18.87 -2.15 9.26
CA VAL A 88 18.75 -1.52 7.94
C VAL A 88 17.45 -1.93 7.27
N ARG A 89 17.08 -3.20 7.32
CA ARG A 89 15.82 -3.70 6.77
C ARG A 89 14.61 -3.12 7.50
N PHE A 90 14.65 -3.02 8.82
CA PHE A 90 13.57 -2.43 9.62
C PHE A 90 13.40 -0.94 9.31
N VAL A 91 14.48 -0.17 9.37
CA VAL A 91 14.46 1.28 9.06
C VAL A 91 14.06 1.49 7.59
N GLY A 92 14.61 0.71 6.66
CA GLY A 92 14.25 0.76 5.24
C GLY A 92 12.76 0.48 5.00
N GLY A 93 12.18 -0.43 5.78
CA GLY A 93 10.73 -0.68 5.77
C GLY A 93 9.94 0.56 6.17
N ALA A 94 10.28 1.20 7.30
CA ALA A 94 9.60 2.41 7.78
C ALA A 94 9.71 3.57 6.76
N ILE A 95 10.91 3.80 6.25
CA ILE A 95 11.18 4.83 5.24
C ILE A 95 10.38 4.57 3.96
N SER A 96 10.27 3.31 3.52
CA SER A 96 9.49 2.98 2.32
C SER A 96 7.99 3.20 2.51
N ALA A 97 7.46 3.03 3.72
CA ALA A 97 6.07 3.36 4.05
C ALA A 97 5.83 4.87 3.98
N TRP A 98 6.72 5.67 4.58
CA TRP A 98 6.64 7.14 4.50
C TRP A 98 6.76 7.61 3.05
N ALA A 99 7.74 7.11 2.30
CA ALA A 99 7.88 7.45 0.89
C ALA A 99 6.61 7.13 0.10
N PHE A 100 5.99 5.97 0.34
CA PHE A 100 4.76 5.57 -0.34
C PHE A 100 3.62 6.56 -0.07
N VAL A 101 3.37 6.89 1.19
CA VAL A 101 2.25 7.77 1.57
C VAL A 101 2.50 9.19 1.07
N PHE A 102 3.67 9.77 1.36
CA PHE A 102 3.95 11.16 1.02
C PHE A 102 4.12 11.39 -0.48
N ALA A 103 4.76 10.46 -1.23
CA ALA A 103 4.85 10.56 -2.68
C ALA A 103 3.49 10.38 -3.36
N SER A 104 2.63 9.50 -2.82
CA SER A 104 1.27 9.33 -3.33
C SER A 104 0.44 10.60 -3.11
N GLN A 105 0.47 11.18 -1.91
CA GLN A 105 -0.25 12.42 -1.60
C GLN A 105 0.24 13.60 -2.44
N TRP A 106 1.57 13.76 -2.57
CA TRP A 106 2.16 14.80 -3.40
C TRP A 106 1.76 14.62 -4.87
N GLY A 107 1.90 13.42 -5.40
CA GLY A 107 1.60 13.11 -6.80
C GLY A 107 0.12 13.28 -7.14
N LEU A 108 -0.79 12.80 -6.29
CA LEU A 108 -2.24 12.96 -6.49
C LEU A 108 -2.66 14.43 -6.44
N ARG A 109 -2.10 15.21 -5.50
CA ARG A 109 -2.34 16.66 -5.44
C ARG A 109 -1.87 17.35 -6.72
N ARG A 110 -0.66 17.02 -7.19
CA ARG A 110 -0.09 17.63 -8.40
C ARG A 110 -0.90 17.29 -9.65
N LEU A 111 -1.37 16.04 -9.78
CA LEU A 111 -2.26 15.63 -10.87
C LEU A 111 -3.63 16.35 -10.80
N ALA A 112 -4.15 16.59 -9.60
CA ALA A 112 -5.38 17.37 -9.42
C ALA A 112 -5.20 18.82 -9.88
N GLU A 113 -4.10 19.48 -9.49
CA GLU A 113 -3.75 20.83 -9.93
C GLU A 113 -3.63 20.95 -11.46
N LEU A 114 -3.15 19.89 -12.13
CA LEU A 114 -2.98 19.82 -13.57
C LEU A 114 -4.23 19.32 -14.32
N GLY A 115 -5.33 19.02 -13.62
CA GLY A 115 -6.54 18.43 -14.24
C GLY A 115 -6.34 17.02 -14.81
N ALA A 116 -5.26 16.32 -14.42
CA ALA A 116 -4.81 15.07 -15.02
C ALA A 116 -5.18 13.83 -14.17
N HIS A 117 -6.35 13.82 -13.53
CA HIS A 117 -6.80 12.76 -12.59
C HIS A 117 -6.74 11.34 -13.16
N ARG A 118 -6.96 11.17 -14.47
CA ARG A 118 -6.89 9.87 -15.17
C ARG A 118 -5.52 9.20 -15.09
N TRP A 119 -4.45 9.96 -14.82
CA TRP A 119 -3.09 9.47 -14.70
C TRP A 119 -2.73 8.99 -13.28
N SER A 120 -3.65 9.08 -12.33
CA SER A 120 -3.40 8.67 -10.93
C SER A 120 -2.92 7.22 -10.79
N GLY A 121 -3.41 6.31 -11.63
CA GLY A 121 -2.98 4.90 -11.65
C GLY A 121 -1.49 4.72 -11.97
N VAL A 122 -0.90 5.62 -12.77
CA VAL A 122 0.52 5.54 -13.16
C VAL A 122 1.46 5.72 -11.96
N ILE A 123 1.04 6.45 -10.92
CA ILE A 123 1.84 6.58 -9.70
C ILE A 123 2.11 5.20 -9.10
N TYR A 124 1.10 4.35 -9.07
CA TYR A 124 1.13 3.04 -8.42
C TYR A 124 1.75 1.92 -9.27
N THR A 125 2.16 2.20 -10.50
CA THR A 125 3.01 1.27 -11.27
C THR A 125 4.47 1.30 -10.81
N GLY A 126 4.87 2.33 -10.05
CA GLY A 126 6.25 2.50 -9.57
C GLY A 126 6.86 1.26 -8.91
N PRO A 127 6.21 0.64 -7.92
CA PRO A 127 6.73 -0.58 -7.30
C PRO A 127 6.99 -1.69 -8.31
N GLY A 128 6.08 -1.89 -9.28
CA GLY A 128 6.24 -2.87 -10.35
C GLY A 128 7.44 -2.58 -11.26
N VAL A 129 7.65 -1.31 -11.64
CA VAL A 129 8.84 -0.89 -12.40
C VAL A 129 10.12 -1.24 -11.64
N GLY A 130 10.17 -0.97 -10.33
CA GLY A 130 11.33 -1.31 -9.50
C GLY A 130 11.54 -2.82 -9.36
N ILE A 131 10.45 -3.60 -9.25
CA ILE A 131 10.50 -5.08 -9.20
C ILE A 131 11.07 -5.62 -10.53
N VAL A 132 10.57 -5.15 -11.67
CA VAL A 132 11.08 -5.54 -13.00
C VAL A 132 12.55 -5.17 -13.12
N GLY A 133 12.89 -3.92 -12.80
CA GLY A 133 14.27 -3.43 -12.91
C GLY A 133 15.24 -4.22 -12.04
N THR A 134 14.92 -4.46 -10.75
CA THR A 134 15.80 -5.21 -9.87
C THR A 134 15.92 -6.67 -10.26
N GLY A 135 14.85 -7.30 -10.74
CA GLY A 135 14.89 -8.67 -11.22
C GLY A 135 15.73 -8.83 -12.48
N LEU A 136 15.53 -7.98 -13.49
CA LEU A 136 16.31 -8.02 -14.73
C LEU A 136 17.80 -7.71 -14.50
N LEU A 137 18.11 -6.74 -13.64
CA LEU A 137 19.49 -6.42 -13.28
C LEU A 137 20.20 -7.57 -12.59
N VAL A 138 19.52 -8.28 -11.67
CA VAL A 138 20.09 -9.48 -11.05
C VAL A 138 20.23 -10.61 -12.05
N SER A 139 19.27 -10.79 -12.96
CA SER A 139 19.39 -11.78 -14.05
C SER A 139 20.60 -11.53 -14.95
N ALA A 140 20.86 -10.25 -15.27
CA ALA A 140 21.98 -9.86 -16.11
C ALA A 140 23.34 -9.86 -15.40
N ALA A 141 23.37 -9.53 -14.11
CA ALA A 141 24.60 -9.28 -13.33
C ALA A 141 24.76 -10.21 -12.12
N GLY A 142 23.97 -11.28 -12.01
CA GLY A 142 23.98 -12.19 -10.85
C GLY A 142 25.31 -12.85 -10.56
N GLY A 143 26.17 -13.00 -11.58
CA GLY A 143 27.54 -13.50 -11.41
C GLY A 143 28.46 -12.60 -10.58
N LEU A 144 28.09 -11.33 -10.35
CA LEU A 144 28.85 -10.39 -9.52
C LEU A 144 28.60 -10.58 -8.01
N GLY A 145 27.63 -11.41 -7.62
CA GLY A 145 27.31 -11.72 -6.24
C GLY A 145 26.43 -10.68 -5.52
N ALA A 146 25.96 -11.05 -4.31
CA ALA A 146 24.98 -10.24 -3.58
C ALA A 146 25.51 -8.86 -3.15
N LYS A 147 26.77 -8.77 -2.69
CA LYS A 147 27.37 -7.52 -2.21
C LYS A 147 27.37 -6.42 -3.29
N LEU A 148 27.89 -6.76 -4.47
CA LEU A 148 27.88 -5.83 -5.60
C LEU A 148 26.48 -5.52 -6.10
N GLY A 149 25.55 -6.48 -6.02
CA GLY A 149 24.13 -6.26 -6.28
C GLY A 149 23.54 -5.18 -5.37
N TRP A 150 23.76 -5.26 -4.05
CA TRP A 150 23.30 -4.27 -3.08
C TRP A 150 23.90 -2.88 -3.33
N ILE A 151 25.24 -2.80 -3.52
CA ILE A 151 25.93 -1.53 -3.83
C ILE A 151 25.39 -0.95 -5.13
N GLY A 152 25.27 -1.75 -6.19
CA GLY A 152 24.75 -1.32 -7.48
C GLY A 152 23.33 -0.77 -7.37
N PHE A 153 22.43 -1.44 -6.67
CA PHE A 153 21.08 -0.94 -6.43
C PHE A 153 21.06 0.37 -5.61
N GLY A 154 21.95 0.49 -4.63
CA GLY A 154 22.09 1.73 -3.88
C GLY A 154 22.53 2.90 -4.75
N LEU A 155 23.53 2.70 -5.62
CA LEU A 155 23.99 3.70 -6.58
C LEU A 155 22.93 4.08 -7.61
N ILE A 156 22.22 3.09 -8.17
CA ILE A 156 21.09 3.34 -9.08
C ILE A 156 19.99 4.13 -8.36
N SER A 157 19.68 3.78 -7.11
CA SER A 157 18.72 4.51 -6.29
C SER A 157 19.14 5.96 -6.05
N ALA A 158 20.43 6.20 -5.77
CA ALA A 158 20.98 7.54 -5.61
C ALA A 158 20.89 8.36 -6.92
N ALA A 159 21.23 7.75 -8.05
CA ALA A 159 21.12 8.38 -9.37
C ALA A 159 19.66 8.74 -9.71
N LEU A 160 18.74 7.82 -9.51
CA LEU A 160 17.31 8.07 -9.71
C LEU A 160 16.74 9.11 -8.74
N ALA A 161 17.18 9.10 -7.47
CA ALA A 161 16.81 10.12 -6.50
C ALA A 161 17.31 11.51 -6.94
N ALA A 162 18.57 11.62 -7.38
CA ALA A 162 19.14 12.86 -7.91
C ALA A 162 18.36 13.36 -9.14
N LEU A 163 18.01 12.47 -10.06
CA LEU A 163 17.25 12.80 -11.27
C LEU A 163 15.89 13.43 -10.95
N VAL A 164 15.19 12.89 -9.93
CA VAL A 164 13.86 13.41 -9.54
C VAL A 164 13.89 14.46 -8.43
N TRP A 165 15.09 14.82 -7.93
CA TRP A 165 15.25 15.69 -6.77
C TRP A 165 14.56 17.04 -6.92
N HIS A 166 14.73 17.68 -8.08
CA HIS A 166 14.16 18.99 -8.40
C HIS A 166 12.65 18.95 -8.57
N VAL A 167 12.09 17.79 -8.97
CA VAL A 167 10.64 17.63 -9.11
C VAL A 167 9.93 17.79 -7.76
N PHE A 168 10.62 17.42 -6.65
CA PHE A 168 10.13 17.54 -5.29
C PHE A 168 10.65 18.82 -4.58
N GLU A 169 11.03 19.85 -5.31
CA GLU A 169 11.29 21.15 -4.70
C GLU A 169 9.99 21.73 -4.14
N ALA A 170 10.07 22.26 -2.93
CA ALA A 170 8.93 22.93 -2.33
C ALA A 170 8.56 24.12 -3.22
N ALA A 171 7.31 24.19 -3.66
CA ALA A 171 6.81 25.40 -4.29
C ALA A 171 7.12 26.56 -3.33
N PRO A 172 7.67 27.68 -3.83
CA PRO A 172 7.94 28.83 -2.97
C PRO A 172 6.65 29.14 -2.21
N ARG A 173 6.75 29.20 -0.89
CA ARG A 173 5.63 29.50 -0.01
C ARG A 173 5.03 30.81 -0.54
N ARG A 174 3.88 30.72 -1.24
CA ARG A 174 3.13 31.94 -1.57
C ARG A 174 2.84 32.56 -0.22
N VAL A 175 3.59 33.59 0.12
CA VAL A 175 3.22 34.53 1.17
C VAL A 175 1.84 35.00 0.71
N ALA A 176 0.80 34.61 1.44
CA ALA A 176 -0.54 35.16 1.18
C ALA A 176 -0.32 36.68 1.15
N PRO A 177 -0.79 37.38 0.09
CA PRO A 177 -0.70 38.84 0.10
C PRO A 177 -1.33 39.24 1.44
N ALA A 178 -0.58 40.00 2.22
CA ALA A 178 -1.09 40.56 3.46
C ALA A 178 -2.43 41.16 3.12
N SER A 179 -3.51 40.68 3.75
CA SER A 179 -4.80 41.31 3.66
C SER A 179 -4.53 42.80 3.87
N PRO A 180 -4.95 43.67 2.97
CA PRO A 180 -4.80 45.10 3.22
C PRO A 180 -5.48 45.34 4.57
N ALA A 181 -4.68 45.64 5.57
CA ALA A 181 -5.18 46.12 6.84
C ALA A 181 -6.16 47.25 6.46
N VAL A 182 -7.42 47.04 6.83
CA VAL A 182 -8.39 48.11 6.82
C VAL A 182 -7.76 49.21 7.66
N ALA A 183 -7.20 50.19 7.00
CA ALA A 183 -6.81 51.45 7.61
C ALA A 183 -8.09 52.01 8.20
N ALA A 184 -8.23 51.90 9.50
CA ALA A 184 -9.22 52.63 10.25
C ALA A 184 -8.86 54.11 10.07
N GLU A 185 -9.43 54.76 9.07
CA GLU A 185 -9.51 56.20 9.03
C GLU A 185 -10.39 56.65 10.20
N HIS A 186 -9.71 57.06 11.22
CA HIS A 186 -10.26 58.07 12.13
C HIS A 186 -10.38 59.35 11.31
N SER A 187 -11.58 59.65 10.88
CA SER A 187 -11.96 61.00 10.48
C SER A 187 -12.98 61.51 11.46
N GLU A 188 -12.48 62.33 12.37
CA GLU A 188 -13.29 63.31 13.08
C GLU A 188 -14.00 64.21 12.08
N ALA A 189 -15.28 64.40 12.26
CA ALA A 189 -15.94 65.64 11.96
C ALA A 189 -17.31 65.69 12.60
N VAL A 190 -17.36 66.40 13.67
CA VAL A 190 -18.18 67.58 13.95
C VAL A 190 -19.70 67.48 13.72
N ALA A 191 -20.33 67.64 14.88
CA ALA A 191 -21.69 67.99 15.23
C ALA A 191 -22.49 68.89 14.24
N VAL A 192 -23.78 68.71 14.32
CA VAL A 192 -24.87 69.73 14.47
C VAL A 192 -26.14 68.98 14.08
N GLY A 193 -27.07 68.65 14.95
CA GLY A 193 -28.11 69.46 15.55
C GLY A 193 -29.46 69.24 14.90
N HIS A 194 -30.43 69.02 15.71
CA HIS A 194 -31.89 69.35 15.56
C HIS A 194 -32.85 68.19 15.27
N ASP A 195 -33.51 67.90 16.31
CA ASP A 195 -34.96 67.94 16.63
C ASP A 195 -35.91 66.79 16.27
N ARG A 196 -36.58 66.41 17.32
CA ARG A 196 -37.81 65.59 17.50
C ARG A 196 -39.05 66.17 16.75
N PRO A 197 -40.25 65.50 16.92
CA PRO A 197 -40.75 64.15 17.13
C PRO A 197 -42.00 63.83 16.27
N GLY A 198 -42.54 62.65 16.38
CA GLY A 198 -43.89 62.33 15.87
C GLY A 198 -44.17 60.85 15.80
N SER A 199 -44.66 60.25 16.79
CA SER A 199 -45.92 59.63 17.23
C SER A 199 -46.78 58.93 16.16
N HIS A 200 -47.38 57.81 16.66
CA HIS A 200 -48.56 57.05 16.22
C HIS A 200 -48.31 55.90 15.23
N THR A 201 -48.70 54.72 15.41
CA THR A 201 -49.84 54.00 15.99
C THR A 201 -49.69 52.51 15.55
N ARG A 202 -49.96 51.62 16.48
CA ARG A 202 -50.30 50.22 16.19
C ARG A 202 -51.64 50.16 15.45
N PRO A 203 -51.88 49.12 14.64
CA PRO A 203 -52.84 48.12 15.10
C PRO A 203 -52.39 46.66 14.82
N SER A 204 -52.90 45.89 15.76
CA SER A 204 -52.99 44.46 15.83
C SER A 204 -53.60 43.75 14.64
N GLY A 205 -52.99 42.66 14.19
CA GLY A 205 -53.58 41.69 13.28
C GLY A 205 -53.01 40.33 13.55
N ARG A 206 -53.65 39.55 14.43
CA ARG A 206 -53.43 38.11 14.60
C ARG A 206 -53.89 37.40 13.34
N THR A 207 -53.03 36.62 12.72
CA THR A 207 -53.41 35.40 12.05
C THR A 207 -52.25 34.38 12.22
N ALA A 208 -52.52 33.35 13.02
CA ALA A 208 -51.68 32.21 13.17
C ALA A 208 -51.64 31.38 11.87
N PRO A 209 -50.49 30.97 11.37
CA PRO A 209 -50.43 29.96 10.34
C PRO A 209 -50.69 28.57 10.89
N PRO A 210 -51.30 27.66 10.15
CA PRO A 210 -51.66 26.33 10.61
C PRO A 210 -50.42 25.48 10.94
N ALA A 211 -50.52 24.75 12.00
CA ALA A 211 -49.56 23.74 12.43
C ALA A 211 -49.29 22.75 11.28
N ARG A 212 -48.12 22.86 10.65
CA ARG A 212 -47.59 21.78 9.84
C ARG A 212 -47.20 20.64 10.77
N SER A 213 -48.00 19.58 10.73
CA SER A 213 -47.67 18.29 11.31
C SER A 213 -46.30 17.88 10.79
N SER A 214 -45.31 17.93 11.66
CA SER A 214 -44.01 17.31 11.43
C SER A 214 -44.24 15.80 11.38
N ALA A 215 -44.52 15.28 10.20
CA ALA A 215 -44.29 13.87 9.92
C ALA A 215 -42.80 13.65 10.17
N SER A 216 -42.47 13.20 11.37
CA SER A 216 -41.17 12.61 11.66
C SER A 216 -41.01 11.39 10.78
N THR A 217 -40.41 11.58 9.61
CA THR A 217 -39.81 10.47 8.88
C THR A 217 -38.77 9.87 9.82
N HIS A 218 -39.17 8.78 10.49
CA HIS A 218 -38.25 7.85 11.09
C HIS A 218 -37.32 7.36 9.98
N HIS A 219 -36.24 8.08 9.70
CA HIS A 219 -35.10 7.48 9.07
C HIS A 219 -34.64 6.40 10.03
N ALA A 220 -34.99 5.15 9.74
CA ALA A 220 -34.48 3.99 10.43
C ALA A 220 -32.94 4.16 10.50
N ARG A 221 -32.43 4.40 11.70
CA ARG A 221 -30.97 4.41 11.94
C ARG A 221 -30.43 3.10 11.42
N PRO A 222 -29.56 3.08 10.41
CA PRO A 222 -28.97 1.84 9.93
C PRO A 222 -28.36 1.12 11.14
N ASP A 223 -28.67 -0.15 11.25
CA ASP A 223 -28.40 -0.99 12.41
C ASP A 223 -26.88 -0.98 12.70
N ARG A 224 -26.43 -0.19 13.65
CA ARG A 224 -25.00 0.00 14.02
C ARG A 224 -24.28 -1.32 14.30
N THR A 225 -25.02 -2.35 14.70
CA THR A 225 -24.49 -3.68 15.02
C THR A 225 -24.07 -4.45 13.75
N ILE A 226 -24.81 -4.29 12.65
CA ILE A 226 -24.51 -4.96 11.37
C ILE A 226 -23.25 -4.40 10.75
N HIS A 227 -23.12 -3.07 10.71
CA HIS A 227 -21.91 -2.42 10.17
C HIS A 227 -20.65 -2.76 10.99
N ARG A 228 -20.79 -2.95 12.31
CA ARG A 228 -19.66 -3.31 13.18
C ARG A 228 -19.15 -4.73 12.92
N ALA A 229 -20.04 -5.71 12.73
CA ALA A 229 -19.67 -7.08 12.38
C ALA A 229 -18.97 -7.13 11.01
N ASP A 230 -19.51 -6.45 10.01
CA ASP A 230 -18.94 -6.38 8.66
C ASP A 230 -17.56 -5.72 8.66
N ALA A 231 -17.35 -4.69 9.51
CA ALA A 231 -16.06 -4.03 9.69
C ALA A 231 -15.00 -4.98 10.29
N ILE A 232 -15.38 -5.75 11.33
CA ILE A 232 -14.49 -6.74 11.94
C ILE A 232 -14.10 -7.81 10.91
N TRP A 233 -15.06 -8.33 10.16
CA TRP A 233 -14.78 -9.32 9.12
C TRP A 233 -13.87 -8.76 8.01
N LEU A 234 -14.05 -7.50 7.61
CA LEU A 234 -13.14 -6.86 6.66
C LEU A 234 -11.71 -6.83 7.18
N VAL A 235 -11.51 -6.44 8.44
CA VAL A 235 -10.16 -6.38 9.06
C VAL A 235 -9.53 -7.76 9.09
N VAL A 236 -10.23 -8.78 9.59
CA VAL A 236 -9.70 -10.14 9.72
C VAL A 236 -9.39 -10.74 8.35
N LEU A 237 -10.35 -10.66 7.43
CA LEU A 237 -10.20 -11.28 6.10
C LEU A 237 -9.17 -10.55 5.25
N TYR A 238 -8.97 -9.25 5.43
CA TYR A 238 -7.93 -8.51 4.71
C TYR A 238 -6.51 -8.80 5.23
N GLY A 239 -6.35 -9.33 6.44
CA GLY A 239 -5.07 -9.85 6.93
C GLY A 239 -4.58 -11.09 6.17
N VAL A 240 -5.51 -11.90 5.66
CA VAL A 240 -5.20 -13.19 5.01
C VAL A 240 -4.31 -13.04 3.78
N PRO A 241 -4.60 -12.18 2.79
CA PRO A 241 -3.72 -12.04 1.63
C PRO A 241 -2.37 -11.45 1.99
N GLY A 242 -2.26 -10.66 3.09
CA GLY A 242 -0.98 -10.21 3.62
C GLY A 242 -0.06 -11.38 3.93
N PHE A 243 -0.58 -12.44 4.57
CA PHE A 243 0.15 -13.68 4.83
C PHE A 243 0.35 -14.52 3.56
N GLY A 244 -0.70 -14.66 2.75
CA GLY A 244 -0.71 -15.61 1.63
C GLY A 244 0.33 -15.28 0.56
N TYR A 245 0.28 -14.06 -0.02
CA TYR A 245 1.16 -13.74 -1.14
C TYR A 245 2.61 -13.54 -0.73
N ILE A 246 2.86 -13.09 0.53
CA ILE A 246 4.19 -12.62 0.93
C ILE A 246 5.23 -13.72 0.98
N ILE A 247 4.83 -14.96 1.25
CA ILE A 247 5.71 -16.11 1.23
C ILE A 247 6.30 -16.27 -0.18
N THR A 248 5.45 -16.32 -1.19
CA THR A 248 5.89 -16.40 -2.58
C THR A 248 6.66 -15.14 -2.97
N ALA A 249 6.17 -13.95 -2.68
CA ALA A 249 6.84 -12.70 -3.04
C ALA A 249 8.23 -12.54 -2.39
N THR A 250 8.48 -13.19 -1.24
CA THR A 250 9.79 -13.14 -0.58
C THR A 250 10.75 -14.20 -1.14
N PHE A 251 10.26 -15.42 -1.35
CA PHE A 251 11.10 -16.58 -1.62
C PHE A 251 11.00 -17.10 -3.06
N LEU A 252 10.23 -16.46 -3.95
CA LEU A 252 9.99 -16.93 -5.32
C LEU A 252 11.28 -17.34 -6.07
N PRO A 253 12.34 -16.50 -6.14
CA PRO A 253 13.56 -16.91 -6.84
C PRO A 253 14.28 -18.08 -6.17
N VAL A 254 14.21 -18.21 -4.83
CA VAL A 254 14.77 -19.34 -4.09
C VAL A 254 14.02 -20.63 -4.42
N ILE A 255 12.69 -20.60 -4.34
CA ILE A 255 11.81 -21.72 -4.65
C ILE A 255 12.01 -22.18 -6.09
N ALA A 256 12.02 -21.21 -7.03
CA ALA A 256 12.15 -21.51 -8.45
C ALA A 256 13.53 -22.08 -8.81
N ARG A 257 14.62 -21.58 -8.23
CA ARG A 257 15.97 -22.12 -8.44
C ARG A 257 16.12 -23.54 -7.89
N ALA A 258 15.46 -23.84 -6.75
CA ALA A 258 15.44 -25.18 -6.21
C ALA A 258 14.64 -26.16 -7.10
N ALA A 259 13.57 -25.71 -7.73
CA ALA A 259 12.72 -26.52 -8.60
C ALA A 259 13.30 -26.68 -10.03
N LEU A 260 14.08 -25.72 -10.51
CA LEU A 260 14.61 -25.65 -11.88
C LEU A 260 16.15 -25.45 -11.88
N PRO A 261 16.91 -26.42 -11.38
CA PRO A 261 18.36 -26.30 -11.27
C PRO A 261 19.00 -26.14 -12.68
N GLY A 262 19.97 -25.23 -12.80
CA GLY A 262 20.66 -24.94 -14.04
C GLY A 262 19.87 -24.15 -15.11
N SER A 263 18.61 -23.80 -14.82
CA SER A 263 17.78 -23.03 -15.73
C SER A 263 17.94 -21.51 -15.49
N PRO A 264 17.88 -20.67 -16.53
CA PRO A 264 17.86 -19.21 -16.39
C PRO A 264 16.47 -18.65 -16.02
N TRP A 265 15.41 -19.45 -16.15
CA TRP A 265 14.02 -19.01 -15.93
C TRP A 265 13.72 -18.46 -14.53
N PRO A 266 14.28 -19.00 -13.41
CA PRO A 266 14.01 -18.52 -12.06
C PRO A 266 14.20 -17.01 -11.87
N ASP A 267 15.13 -16.40 -12.58
CA ASP A 267 15.44 -14.98 -12.46
C ASP A 267 14.41 -14.09 -13.18
N LEU A 268 13.62 -14.66 -14.09
CA LEU A 268 12.59 -13.96 -14.84
C LEU A 268 11.21 -13.96 -14.16
N PHE A 269 10.94 -14.87 -13.23
CA PHE A 269 9.63 -14.94 -12.59
C PHE A 269 9.35 -13.73 -11.72
N TRP A 270 10.36 -13.15 -11.10
CA TRP A 270 10.21 -11.92 -10.34
C TRP A 270 9.88 -10.70 -11.22
N PRO A 271 10.57 -10.42 -12.34
CA PRO A 271 10.12 -9.47 -13.35
C PRO A 271 8.69 -9.71 -13.85
N MET A 272 8.31 -10.96 -14.14
CA MET A 272 6.93 -11.29 -14.58
C MET A 272 5.90 -10.91 -13.55
N PHE A 273 6.16 -11.17 -12.26
CA PHE A 273 5.33 -10.69 -11.16
C PHE A 273 5.19 -9.16 -11.17
N GLY A 274 6.30 -8.43 -11.39
CA GLY A 274 6.30 -6.97 -11.48
C GLY A 274 5.48 -6.41 -12.65
N VAL A 275 5.57 -7.03 -13.83
CA VAL A 275 4.76 -6.68 -15.01
C VAL A 275 3.28 -6.91 -14.73
N ALA A 276 2.93 -8.07 -14.15
CA ALA A 276 1.56 -8.40 -13.82
C ALA A 276 0.98 -7.44 -12.76
N LEU A 277 1.80 -7.03 -11.77
CA LEU A 277 1.43 -6.02 -10.77
C LEU A 277 1.08 -4.68 -11.43
N MET A 278 1.90 -4.22 -12.39
CA MET A 278 1.63 -2.97 -13.12
C MET A 278 0.33 -3.08 -13.93
N ALA A 279 0.15 -4.17 -14.66
CA ALA A 279 -1.08 -4.44 -15.40
C ALA A 279 -2.30 -4.46 -14.48
N GLY A 280 -2.21 -5.16 -13.36
CA GLY A 280 -3.26 -5.25 -12.34
C GLY A 280 -3.62 -3.90 -11.72
N ALA A 281 -2.64 -3.05 -11.43
CA ALA A 281 -2.86 -1.69 -10.93
C ALA A 281 -3.68 -0.84 -11.90
N LEU A 282 -3.35 -0.90 -13.19
CA LEU A 282 -4.03 -0.16 -14.25
C LEU A 282 -5.44 -0.70 -14.53
N LEU A 283 -5.60 -2.02 -14.55
CA LEU A 283 -6.89 -2.68 -14.77
C LEU A 283 -7.85 -2.44 -13.60
N ALA A 284 -7.38 -2.63 -12.36
CA ALA A 284 -8.22 -2.45 -11.17
C ALA A 284 -8.75 -1.01 -11.04
N ALA A 285 -7.97 -0.01 -11.46
CA ALA A 285 -8.39 1.39 -11.46
C ALA A 285 -9.55 1.67 -12.44
N ARG A 286 -9.73 0.84 -13.49
CA ARG A 286 -10.78 0.97 -14.51
C ARG A 286 -12.06 0.20 -14.17
N LEU A 287 -12.04 -0.65 -13.14
CA LEU A 287 -13.22 -1.43 -12.77
C LEU A 287 -14.34 -0.54 -12.24
N PRO A 288 -15.59 -0.78 -12.66
CA PRO A 288 -16.74 0.01 -12.26
C PRO A 288 -16.94 0.03 -10.74
N LEU A 289 -17.30 1.19 -10.20
CA LEU A 289 -17.49 1.38 -8.76
C LEU A 289 -18.71 0.65 -8.20
N HIS A 290 -19.69 0.29 -9.05
CA HIS A 290 -20.90 -0.41 -8.66
C HIS A 290 -20.71 -1.92 -8.45
N TRP A 291 -19.56 -2.47 -8.84
CA TRP A 291 -19.25 -3.87 -8.60
C TRP A 291 -19.02 -4.14 -7.10
N ASP A 292 -19.47 -5.29 -6.64
CA ASP A 292 -19.34 -5.69 -5.24
C ASP A 292 -17.86 -5.92 -4.88
N ASN A 293 -17.30 -5.05 -4.02
CA ASN A 293 -15.89 -5.12 -3.63
C ASN A 293 -15.53 -6.43 -2.93
N ARG A 294 -16.47 -7.05 -2.19
CA ARG A 294 -16.22 -8.33 -1.50
C ARG A 294 -16.09 -9.47 -2.50
N MET A 295 -16.88 -9.44 -3.58
CA MET A 295 -16.76 -10.42 -4.68
C MET A 295 -15.44 -10.25 -5.43
N LEU A 296 -15.04 -9.00 -5.69
CA LEU A 296 -13.76 -8.69 -6.33
C LEU A 296 -12.57 -9.13 -5.46
N LEU A 297 -12.65 -8.92 -4.14
CA LEU A 297 -11.65 -9.40 -3.20
C LEU A 297 -11.58 -10.93 -3.17
N ALA A 298 -12.73 -11.61 -3.12
CA ALA A 298 -12.76 -13.07 -3.14
C ALA A 298 -12.13 -13.63 -4.42
N GLY A 299 -12.47 -13.06 -5.58
CA GLY A 299 -11.84 -13.41 -6.86
C GLY A 299 -10.33 -13.18 -6.87
N ALA A 300 -9.87 -12.08 -6.30
CA ALA A 300 -8.45 -11.77 -6.18
C ALA A 300 -7.70 -12.79 -5.28
N TYR A 301 -8.33 -13.26 -4.20
CA TYR A 301 -7.76 -14.28 -3.32
C TYR A 301 -7.67 -15.64 -4.02
N VAL A 302 -8.71 -16.00 -4.78
CA VAL A 302 -8.69 -17.23 -5.59
C VAL A 302 -7.58 -17.18 -6.64
N LEU A 303 -7.39 -16.03 -7.32
CA LEU A 303 -6.29 -15.86 -8.27
C LEU A 303 -4.92 -16.03 -7.61
N GLN A 304 -4.71 -15.43 -6.42
CA GLN A 304 -3.46 -15.62 -5.68
C GLN A 304 -3.26 -17.06 -5.23
N ALA A 305 -4.31 -17.72 -4.72
CA ALA A 305 -4.24 -19.12 -4.31
C ALA A 305 -3.90 -20.04 -5.49
N ALA A 306 -4.55 -19.83 -6.64
CA ALA A 306 -4.25 -20.57 -7.87
C ALA A 306 -2.82 -20.32 -8.36
N GLY A 307 -2.34 -19.07 -8.25
CA GLY A 307 -0.97 -18.72 -8.60
C GLY A 307 0.07 -19.39 -7.71
N ILE A 308 -0.19 -19.50 -6.40
CA ILE A 308 0.67 -20.23 -5.47
C ILE A 308 0.64 -21.74 -5.81
N ALA A 309 -0.55 -22.30 -5.99
CA ALA A 309 -0.74 -23.71 -6.27
C ALA A 309 -0.08 -24.13 -7.61
N SER A 310 -0.10 -23.26 -8.64
CA SER A 310 0.48 -23.56 -9.95
C SER A 310 1.98 -23.85 -9.86
N GLY A 311 2.76 -23.14 -9.04
CA GLY A 311 4.17 -23.39 -8.82
C GLY A 311 4.46 -24.68 -8.03
N ILE A 312 3.50 -25.15 -7.23
CA ILE A 312 3.65 -26.39 -6.45
C ILE A 312 3.27 -27.60 -7.30
N VAL A 313 2.12 -27.55 -7.98
CA VAL A 313 1.56 -28.64 -8.77
C VAL A 313 2.30 -28.82 -10.09
N TRP A 314 2.80 -27.71 -10.63
CA TRP A 314 3.48 -27.63 -11.90
C TRP A 314 4.86 -26.98 -11.73
N PRO A 315 5.85 -27.66 -11.14
CA PRO A 315 7.17 -27.08 -10.87
C PRO A 315 8.00 -26.95 -12.15
N THR A 316 7.49 -26.27 -13.14
CA THR A 316 8.05 -25.99 -14.46
C THR A 316 8.14 -24.49 -14.71
N ALA A 317 8.89 -24.10 -15.75
CA ALA A 317 8.96 -22.69 -16.15
C ALA A 317 7.57 -22.10 -16.45
N ALA A 318 6.68 -22.86 -17.10
CA ALA A 318 5.31 -22.45 -17.37
C ALA A 318 4.48 -22.26 -16.09
N GLY A 319 4.54 -23.21 -15.15
CA GLY A 319 3.81 -23.14 -13.89
C GLY A 319 4.23 -21.96 -13.01
N PHE A 320 5.54 -21.69 -12.92
CA PHE A 320 6.04 -20.50 -12.20
C PHE A 320 5.74 -19.19 -12.92
N SER A 321 5.75 -19.16 -14.27
CA SER A 321 5.35 -17.96 -15.03
C SER A 321 3.89 -17.61 -14.79
N ILE A 322 2.98 -18.58 -14.93
CA ILE A 322 1.56 -18.43 -14.67
C ILE A 322 1.35 -18.02 -13.19
N GLY A 323 2.03 -18.69 -12.27
CA GLY A 323 1.97 -18.39 -10.84
C GLY A 323 2.36 -16.95 -10.53
N SER A 324 3.47 -16.49 -11.07
CA SER A 324 3.95 -15.12 -10.91
C SER A 324 2.95 -14.09 -11.41
N MET A 325 2.33 -14.35 -12.57
CA MET A 325 1.31 -13.47 -13.14
C MET A 325 0.03 -13.46 -12.30
N LEU A 326 -0.47 -14.63 -11.86
CA LEU A 326 -1.69 -14.75 -11.08
C LEU A 326 -1.56 -14.15 -9.68
N ILE A 327 -0.36 -14.16 -9.09
CA ILE A 327 -0.10 -13.52 -7.79
C ILE A 327 0.09 -12.01 -7.95
N GLY A 328 0.82 -11.58 -8.99
CA GLY A 328 1.12 -10.18 -9.24
C GLY A 328 -0.11 -9.35 -9.64
N LEU A 329 -0.95 -9.89 -10.51
CA LEU A 329 -2.10 -9.19 -11.08
C LEU A 329 -3.06 -8.62 -10.00
N PRO A 330 -3.53 -9.38 -8.99
CA PRO A 330 -4.43 -8.88 -7.98
C PRO A 330 -3.74 -8.11 -6.85
N PHE A 331 -2.42 -8.01 -6.84
CA PHE A 331 -1.64 -7.45 -5.72
C PHE A 331 -2.12 -6.07 -5.26
N THR A 332 -2.17 -5.10 -6.16
CA THR A 332 -2.65 -3.74 -5.86
C THR A 332 -4.17 -3.66 -5.81
N ALA A 333 -4.85 -4.50 -6.58
CA ALA A 333 -6.31 -4.57 -6.64
C ALA A 333 -6.93 -4.95 -5.28
N ILE A 334 -6.31 -5.88 -4.55
CA ILE A 334 -6.72 -6.30 -3.20
C ILE A 334 -6.79 -5.09 -2.26
N THR A 335 -5.75 -4.27 -2.24
CA THR A 335 -5.75 -3.04 -1.41
C THR A 335 -6.83 -2.07 -1.86
N LEU A 336 -6.97 -1.85 -3.17
CA LEU A 336 -7.99 -0.95 -3.71
C LEU A 336 -9.40 -1.37 -3.30
N PHE A 337 -9.75 -2.64 -3.47
CA PHE A 337 -11.10 -3.15 -3.16
C PHE A 337 -11.38 -3.16 -1.66
N ALA A 338 -10.39 -3.48 -0.82
CA ALA A 338 -10.53 -3.41 0.62
C ALA A 338 -10.76 -1.97 1.11
N MET A 339 -10.03 -1.00 0.56
CA MET A 339 -10.21 0.41 0.91
C MET A 339 -11.54 0.98 0.39
N ARG A 340 -12.00 0.54 -0.81
CA ARG A 340 -13.35 0.87 -1.32
C ARG A 340 -14.43 0.31 -0.39
N GLU A 341 -14.26 -0.93 0.09
CA GLU A 341 -15.20 -1.56 1.00
C GLU A 341 -15.24 -0.87 2.37
N ALA A 342 -14.08 -0.50 2.92
CA ALA A 342 -14.01 0.26 4.15
C ALA A 342 -14.76 1.61 4.05
N ARG A 343 -14.61 2.31 2.93
CA ARG A 343 -15.36 3.54 2.64
C ARG A 343 -16.86 3.29 2.52
N ARG A 344 -17.25 2.19 1.89
CA ARG A 344 -18.67 1.81 1.76
C ARG A 344 -19.31 1.58 3.14
N LEU A 345 -18.57 0.98 4.08
CA LEU A 345 -19.05 0.66 5.42
C LEU A 345 -19.12 1.86 6.37
N HIS A 346 -18.16 2.78 6.30
CA HIS A 346 -18.00 3.86 7.28
C HIS A 346 -18.01 5.28 6.69
N GLY A 347 -18.19 5.43 5.37
CA GLY A 347 -18.24 6.73 4.69
C GLY A 347 -17.00 7.58 4.98
N GLU A 348 -17.20 8.81 5.43
CA GLU A 348 -16.12 9.74 5.76
C GLU A 348 -15.31 9.33 7.01
N HIS A 349 -15.88 8.49 7.89
CA HIS A 349 -15.21 7.97 9.08
C HIS A 349 -14.42 6.67 8.82
N ALA A 350 -14.20 6.30 7.57
CA ALA A 350 -13.52 5.05 7.19
C ALA A 350 -12.03 5.00 7.57
N ALA A 351 -11.39 6.13 7.88
CA ALA A 351 -9.95 6.20 8.14
C ALA A 351 -9.48 5.22 9.23
N GLY A 352 -10.22 5.10 10.33
CA GLY A 352 -9.91 4.15 11.41
C GLY A 352 -10.00 2.69 10.94
N LEU A 353 -11.08 2.33 10.21
CA LEU A 353 -11.25 0.98 9.68
C LEU A 353 -10.17 0.63 8.65
N MET A 354 -9.81 1.58 7.78
CA MET A 354 -8.71 1.41 6.83
C MET A 354 -7.37 1.17 7.55
N GLY A 355 -7.14 1.89 8.65
CA GLY A 355 -5.96 1.71 9.50
C GLY A 355 -5.90 0.30 10.11
N TYR A 356 -6.99 -0.18 10.71
CA TYR A 356 -7.05 -1.54 11.27
C TYR A 356 -6.89 -2.61 10.20
N ALA A 357 -7.52 -2.46 9.05
CA ALA A 357 -7.37 -3.37 7.93
C ALA A 357 -5.91 -3.42 7.45
N THR A 358 -5.27 -2.26 7.26
CA THR A 358 -3.85 -2.18 6.88
C THR A 358 -2.95 -2.80 7.93
N ALA A 359 -3.26 -2.64 9.22
CA ALA A 359 -2.53 -3.27 10.31
C ALA A 359 -2.63 -4.80 10.25
N ALA A 360 -3.83 -5.35 10.06
CA ALA A 360 -4.03 -6.80 9.91
C ALA A 360 -3.24 -7.37 8.72
N TYR A 361 -3.27 -6.65 7.58
CA TYR A 361 -2.48 -7.01 6.40
C TYR A 361 -0.96 -6.99 6.70
N GLY A 362 -0.48 -5.97 7.41
CA GLY A 362 0.93 -5.87 7.82
C GLY A 362 1.36 -7.00 8.76
N ILE A 363 0.50 -7.39 9.72
CA ILE A 363 0.75 -8.54 10.59
C ILE A 363 0.89 -9.81 9.77
N GLY A 364 0.01 -10.02 8.77
CA GLY A 364 0.12 -11.15 7.84
C GLY A 364 1.47 -11.16 7.10
N GLN A 365 1.93 -10.01 6.62
CA GLN A 365 3.23 -9.89 5.95
C GLN A 365 4.41 -10.22 6.87
N ILE A 366 4.36 -9.82 8.13
CA ILE A 366 5.41 -10.14 9.11
C ILE A 366 5.41 -11.65 9.40
N ALA A 367 4.23 -12.24 9.60
CA ALA A 367 4.09 -13.64 9.95
C ALA A 367 4.52 -14.59 8.82
N GLY A 368 4.28 -14.23 7.56
CA GLY A 368 4.53 -15.10 6.41
C GLY A 368 5.95 -15.66 6.37
N PRO A 369 7.01 -14.85 6.28
CA PRO A 369 8.38 -15.34 6.24
C PRO A 369 8.82 -16.01 7.55
N LEU A 370 8.31 -15.57 8.71
CA LEU A 370 8.61 -16.18 10.02
C LEU A 370 8.07 -17.61 10.14
N VAL A 371 6.97 -17.91 9.45
CA VAL A 371 6.42 -19.27 9.37
C VAL A 371 7.11 -20.07 8.26
N ALA A 372 7.26 -19.49 7.07
CA ALA A 372 7.73 -20.20 5.90
C ALA A 372 9.21 -20.61 5.99
N ALA A 373 10.08 -19.73 6.51
CA ALA A 373 11.52 -20.01 6.56
C ALA A 373 11.89 -21.15 7.53
N PRO A 374 11.37 -21.22 8.79
CA PRO A 374 11.59 -22.37 9.64
C PRO A 374 11.03 -23.68 9.07
N VAL A 375 9.84 -23.64 8.46
CA VAL A 375 9.24 -24.81 7.82
C VAL A 375 10.14 -25.29 6.69
N ALA A 376 10.60 -24.42 5.82
CA ALA A 376 11.51 -24.76 4.73
C ALA A 376 12.87 -25.28 5.25
N ALA A 377 13.42 -24.68 6.30
CA ALA A 377 14.67 -25.13 6.92
C ALA A 377 14.55 -26.54 7.54
N HIS A 378 13.36 -26.88 8.06
CA HIS A 378 13.13 -28.17 8.71
C HIS A 378 12.76 -29.28 7.72
N THR A 379 11.95 -28.96 6.73
CA THR A 379 11.42 -29.92 5.74
C THR A 379 12.24 -30.01 4.45
N GLY A 380 13.17 -29.08 4.24
CA GLY A 380 13.91 -28.96 2.98
C GLY A 380 13.06 -28.38 1.82
N SER A 381 11.79 -28.00 2.07
CA SER A 381 10.86 -27.54 1.03
C SER A 381 9.95 -26.41 1.50
N PHE A 382 9.65 -25.48 0.61
CA PHE A 382 8.64 -24.44 0.85
C PHE A 382 7.19 -24.93 0.61
N SER A 383 7.00 -26.11 0.00
CA SER A 383 5.67 -26.61 -0.38
C SER A 383 4.65 -26.62 0.77
N PRO A 384 4.99 -27.07 2.01
CA PRO A 384 4.02 -27.05 3.11
C PRO A 384 3.56 -25.62 3.47
N ALA A 385 4.49 -24.65 3.50
CA ALA A 385 4.16 -23.26 3.80
C ALA A 385 3.36 -22.62 2.67
N LEU A 386 3.64 -22.94 1.42
CA LEU A 386 2.90 -22.49 0.26
C LEU A 386 1.48 -23.07 0.22
N TRP A 387 1.28 -24.35 0.55
CA TRP A 387 -0.05 -24.94 0.68
C TRP A 387 -0.85 -24.29 1.80
N LEU A 388 -0.22 -24.00 2.95
CA LEU A 388 -0.84 -23.25 4.04
C LEU A 388 -1.33 -21.88 3.56
N ALA A 389 -0.50 -21.15 2.80
CA ALA A 389 -0.82 -19.86 2.23
C ALA A 389 -1.99 -19.94 1.24
N ALA A 390 -1.97 -20.90 0.31
CA ALA A 390 -3.03 -21.10 -0.67
C ALA A 390 -4.36 -21.47 0.02
N PHE A 391 -4.31 -22.34 1.01
CA PHE A 391 -5.48 -22.74 1.79
C PHE A 391 -6.06 -21.58 2.60
N ALA A 392 -5.22 -20.78 3.25
CA ALA A 392 -5.64 -19.58 3.97
C ALA A 392 -6.36 -18.59 3.02
N LEU A 393 -5.83 -18.36 1.81
CA LEU A 393 -6.47 -17.52 0.80
C LEU A 393 -7.83 -18.07 0.36
N MET A 394 -7.95 -19.39 0.15
CA MET A 394 -9.23 -20.01 -0.20
C MET A 394 -10.27 -19.89 0.92
N LEU A 395 -9.84 -20.08 2.19
CA LEU A 395 -10.71 -19.84 3.35
C LEU A 395 -11.12 -18.36 3.45
N GLY A 396 -10.19 -17.43 3.19
CA GLY A 396 -10.47 -16.01 3.14
C GLY A 396 -11.49 -15.66 2.05
N ALA A 397 -11.35 -16.24 0.86
CA ALA A 397 -12.30 -16.07 -0.24
C ALA A 397 -13.70 -16.62 0.14
N ALA A 398 -13.76 -17.82 0.70
CA ALA A 398 -15.01 -18.41 1.20
C ALA A 398 -15.67 -17.54 2.28
N GLY A 399 -14.88 -17.01 3.22
CA GLY A 399 -15.34 -16.09 4.26
C GLY A 399 -15.98 -14.82 3.66
N LEU A 400 -15.31 -14.20 2.67
CA LEU A 400 -15.85 -13.03 1.96
C LEU A 400 -17.19 -13.33 1.28
N LEU A 401 -17.33 -14.49 0.64
CA LEU A 401 -18.57 -14.91 -0.02
C LEU A 401 -19.69 -15.15 1.00
N ILE A 402 -19.39 -15.78 2.14
CA ILE A 402 -20.36 -16.02 3.22
C ILE A 402 -20.86 -14.67 3.78
N VAL A 403 -19.94 -13.77 4.11
CA VAL A 403 -20.30 -12.43 4.64
C VAL A 403 -21.17 -11.67 3.63
N THR A 404 -20.85 -11.76 2.33
CA THR A 404 -21.66 -11.13 1.27
C THR A 404 -23.07 -11.70 1.22
N ARG A 405 -23.22 -13.02 1.30
CA ARG A 405 -24.54 -13.69 1.28
C ARG A 405 -25.37 -13.33 2.51
N VAL A 406 -24.76 -13.33 3.69
CA VAL A 406 -25.45 -12.98 4.95
C VAL A 406 -25.88 -11.51 4.95
N SER A 407 -25.03 -10.60 4.50
CA SER A 407 -25.34 -9.18 4.41
C SER A 407 -26.51 -8.93 3.45
N LYS A 408 -26.54 -9.57 2.26
CA LYS A 408 -27.65 -9.46 1.31
C LYS A 408 -28.97 -10.00 1.87
N ARG A 409 -28.96 -11.13 2.59
CA ARG A 409 -30.18 -11.68 3.23
C ARG A 409 -30.76 -10.76 4.31
N ARG A 410 -29.89 -10.01 5.01
CA ARG A 410 -30.33 -9.06 6.06
C ARG A 410 -30.91 -7.77 5.47
N SER A 411 -30.48 -7.34 4.28
CA SER A 411 -31.02 -6.14 3.62
C SER A 411 -32.39 -6.39 2.93
N HIS A 412 -32.80 -7.66 2.77
CA HIS A 412 -34.10 -8.06 2.21
C HIS A 412 -35.15 -8.40 3.30
N ARG A 413 -34.78 -8.36 4.56
CA ARG A 413 -35.70 -8.48 5.71
C ARG A 413 -35.89 -7.12 6.37
#